data_af54bfc70450b7932baab1133b373276
#
_entry.id   af54bfc70450b7932baab1133b373276
#
_cell.length_a   1.000
_cell.length_b   1.000
_cell.length_c   1.000
_cell.angle_alpha   90.00
_cell.angle_beta   90.00
_cell.angle_gamma   90.00
#
_symmetry.space_group_name_H-M   'P 1'
#
loop_
_entity.id
_entity.type
_entity.pdbx_description
1 polymer ?
#
loop_
_entity_poly.entity_id
_entity_poly.type
_entity_poly.pdbx_seq_one_letter_code
_entity_poly.pdbx_strand_id
1 'polypeptide(L)'
;MVKHLIAMADNSKLLVLLFVILIVSLFGYDVKAESDKAAEQAALRVANEWLQLVDNTKYDESWNSAAEFFKSAVVRDSWRQTLQAFRSPLGKIISRKVKSKKFTTSLPEAPDGQYVVIQYEASFENKKSAIETVTPMLDKDGKWRVSGYYIK
;
A
#
# COMPACT_ATOMS: atom_id res chain seq x y z
N MET A 1 -1.68 40.88 60.96
CA MET A 1 -0.41 40.86 60.21
C MET A 1 -0.32 39.54 59.50
N VAL A 2 -0.88 39.44 58.25
CA VAL A 2 -0.98 38.21 57.49
C VAL A 2 0.03 38.31 56.36
N LYS A 3 1.09 37.51 56.41
CA LYS A 3 2.09 37.42 55.34
C LYS A 3 1.51 36.62 54.19
N HIS A 4 1.33 37.27 53.05
CA HIS A 4 1.06 36.61 51.79
C HIS A 4 2.33 35.86 51.33
N LEU A 5 2.29 34.55 51.36
CA LEU A 5 3.28 33.69 50.70
C LEU A 5 2.83 33.49 49.27
N ILE A 6 3.37 34.30 48.36
CA ILE A 6 3.19 34.06 46.92
C ILE A 6 4.10 32.88 46.54
N ALA A 7 3.53 31.72 46.30
CA ALA A 7 4.23 30.60 45.69
C ALA A 7 4.59 31.01 44.26
N MET A 8 5.84 31.32 44.03
CA MET A 8 6.38 31.41 42.65
C MET A 8 6.34 30.01 42.04
N ALA A 9 5.34 29.79 41.20
CA ALA A 9 5.32 28.58 40.37
C ALA A 9 6.59 28.58 39.51
N ASP A 10 7.36 27.51 39.62
CA ASP A 10 8.62 27.32 38.89
C ASP A 10 8.32 27.14 37.39
N ASN A 11 8.33 28.21 36.64
CA ASN A 11 8.09 28.25 35.22
C ASN A 11 9.11 27.40 34.43
N SER A 12 10.24 27.02 35.03
CA SER A 12 11.26 26.20 34.39
C SER A 12 10.77 24.77 34.12
N LYS A 13 10.00 24.20 35.10
CA LYS A 13 9.43 22.84 34.94
C LYS A 13 8.33 22.79 33.90
N LEU A 14 7.52 23.85 33.79
CA LEU A 14 6.48 23.96 32.76
C LEU A 14 7.10 24.11 31.36
N LEU A 15 8.16 24.90 31.22
CA LEU A 15 8.90 25.05 29.95
C LEU A 15 9.55 23.73 29.51
N VAL A 16 10.16 22.99 30.43
CA VAL A 16 10.76 21.67 30.15
C VAL A 16 9.70 20.67 29.72
N LEU A 17 8.52 20.66 30.39
CA LEU A 17 7.42 19.76 30.01
C LEU A 17 6.88 20.07 28.62
N LEU A 18 6.70 21.35 28.26
CA LEU A 18 6.26 21.77 26.93
C LEU A 18 7.30 21.42 25.86
N PHE A 19 8.59 21.53 26.16
CA PHE A 19 9.66 21.17 25.23
C PHE A 19 9.74 19.65 24.98
N VAL A 20 9.53 18.83 26.02
CA VAL A 20 9.46 17.37 25.91
C VAL A 20 8.25 16.93 25.08
N ILE A 21 7.08 17.54 25.28
CA ILE A 21 5.88 17.24 24.49
C ILE A 21 6.08 17.61 23.00
N LEU A 22 6.74 18.73 22.72
CA LEU A 22 7.04 19.16 21.35
C LEU A 22 8.01 18.19 20.64
N ILE A 23 9.04 17.72 21.34
CA ILE A 23 10.00 16.75 20.79
C ILE A 23 9.31 15.43 20.49
N VAL A 24 8.49 14.90 21.41
CA VAL A 24 7.77 13.63 21.20
C VAL A 24 6.82 13.71 20.01
N SER A 25 6.15 14.84 19.78
CA SER A 25 5.27 15.02 18.63
C SER A 25 6.03 15.04 17.30
N LEU A 26 7.20 15.69 17.23
CA LEU A 26 8.05 15.73 16.03
C LEU A 26 8.60 14.32 15.69
N PHE A 27 9.07 13.56 16.66
CA PHE A 27 9.54 12.19 16.45
C PHE A 27 8.41 11.24 15.99
N GLY A 28 7.18 11.44 16.47
CA GLY A 28 6.04 10.62 16.08
C GLY A 28 5.65 10.74 14.59
N TYR A 29 5.78 11.91 13.99
CA TYR A 29 5.51 12.14 12.57
C TYR A 29 6.58 11.48 11.67
N ASP A 30 7.86 11.55 12.04
CA ASP A 30 8.95 10.93 11.27
C ASP A 30 8.85 9.40 11.28
N VAL A 31 8.55 8.79 12.41
CA VAL A 31 8.40 7.33 12.55
C VAL A 31 7.24 6.79 11.68
N LYS A 32 6.10 7.48 11.65
CA LYS A 32 4.97 7.07 10.83
C LYS A 32 5.28 7.18 9.33
N ALA A 33 5.85 8.29 8.90
CA ALA A 33 6.21 8.50 7.50
C ALA A 33 7.24 7.46 7.01
N GLU A 34 8.20 7.07 7.85
CA GLU A 34 9.19 6.04 7.54
C GLU A 34 8.53 4.65 7.47
N SER A 35 7.60 4.35 8.39
CA SER A 35 6.80 3.12 8.38
C SER A 35 5.99 2.99 7.08
N ASP A 36 5.31 4.06 6.66
CA ASP A 36 4.49 4.06 5.45
C ASP A 36 5.37 3.88 4.19
N LYS A 37 6.54 4.51 4.15
CA LYS A 37 7.52 4.32 3.06
C LYS A 37 8.05 2.88 3.01
N ALA A 38 8.36 2.28 4.16
CA ALA A 38 8.80 0.90 4.22
C ALA A 38 7.72 -0.07 3.72
N ALA A 39 6.46 0.16 4.09
CA ALA A 39 5.29 -0.57 3.60
C ALA A 39 5.15 -0.42 2.07
N GLU A 40 5.24 0.80 1.53
CA GLU A 40 5.19 1.06 0.10
C GLU A 40 6.30 0.34 -0.69
N GLN A 41 7.52 0.28 -0.15
CA GLN A 41 8.62 -0.45 -0.79
C GLN A 41 8.42 -1.96 -0.77
N ALA A 42 7.95 -2.52 0.35
CA ALA A 42 7.65 -3.94 0.46
C ALA A 42 6.52 -4.35 -0.50
N ALA A 43 5.44 -3.58 -0.53
CA ALA A 43 4.31 -3.78 -1.42
C ALA A 43 4.71 -3.66 -2.91
N LEU A 44 5.57 -2.69 -3.25
CA LEU A 44 6.05 -2.51 -4.62
C LEU A 44 6.84 -3.72 -5.13
N ARG A 45 7.70 -4.31 -4.29
CA ARG A 45 8.42 -5.54 -4.66
C ARG A 45 7.44 -6.67 -4.98
N VAL A 46 6.48 -6.91 -4.10
CA VAL A 46 5.47 -7.95 -4.29
C VAL A 46 4.61 -7.69 -5.54
N ALA A 47 4.19 -6.45 -5.77
CA ALA A 47 3.45 -6.09 -6.98
C ALA A 47 4.24 -6.39 -8.26
N ASN A 48 5.52 -6.04 -8.31
CA ASN A 48 6.37 -6.28 -9.47
C ASN A 48 6.58 -7.79 -9.72
N GLU A 49 6.83 -8.58 -8.68
CA GLU A 49 6.96 -10.05 -8.78
C GLU A 49 5.65 -10.69 -9.27
N TRP A 50 4.52 -10.25 -8.72
CA TRP A 50 3.20 -10.72 -9.11
C TRP A 50 2.85 -10.37 -10.56
N LEU A 51 3.17 -9.15 -11.00
CA LEU A 51 2.97 -8.71 -12.38
C LEU A 51 3.78 -9.54 -13.38
N GLN A 52 4.96 -10.03 -13.02
CA GLN A 52 5.73 -10.96 -13.86
C GLN A 52 4.97 -12.27 -14.11
N LEU A 53 4.22 -12.77 -13.14
CA LEU A 53 3.36 -13.94 -13.34
C LEU A 53 2.26 -13.65 -14.36
N VAL A 54 1.59 -12.50 -14.25
CA VAL A 54 0.55 -12.06 -15.18
C VAL A 54 1.12 -11.85 -16.59
N ASP A 55 2.26 -11.17 -16.71
CA ASP A 55 2.91 -10.89 -17.98
C ASP A 55 3.35 -12.16 -18.72
N ASN A 56 3.73 -13.19 -17.96
CA ASN A 56 4.11 -14.50 -18.48
C ASN A 56 2.94 -15.49 -18.61
N THR A 57 1.69 -15.02 -18.55
CA THR A 57 0.47 -15.82 -18.64
C THR A 57 0.31 -16.90 -17.56
N LYS A 58 1.06 -16.79 -16.45
CA LYS A 58 1.00 -17.69 -15.31
C LYS A 58 -0.16 -17.30 -14.36
N TYR A 59 -1.37 -17.29 -14.92
CA TYR A 59 -2.55 -16.76 -14.25
C TYR A 59 -2.94 -17.57 -13.01
N ASP A 60 -2.82 -18.88 -13.04
CA ASP A 60 -3.09 -19.74 -11.89
C ASP A 60 -2.07 -19.51 -10.76
N GLU A 61 -0.79 -19.29 -11.10
CA GLU A 61 0.26 -18.96 -10.13
C GLU A 61 0.01 -17.56 -9.52
N SER A 62 -0.43 -16.59 -10.34
CA SER A 62 -0.78 -15.26 -9.84
C SER A 62 -1.93 -15.30 -8.85
N TRP A 63 -2.94 -16.15 -9.08
CA TRP A 63 -4.04 -16.37 -8.15
C TRP A 63 -3.55 -17.06 -6.86
N ASN A 64 -2.73 -18.11 -6.99
CA ASN A 64 -2.21 -18.85 -5.84
C ASN A 64 -1.38 -17.97 -4.89
N SER A 65 -0.63 -17.00 -5.45
CA SER A 65 0.20 -16.06 -4.68
C SER A 65 -0.54 -14.79 -4.21
N ALA A 66 -1.82 -14.64 -4.58
CA ALA A 66 -2.64 -13.50 -4.17
C ALA A 66 -3.06 -13.59 -2.68
N ALA A 67 -3.52 -12.47 -2.13
CA ALA A 67 -4.01 -12.36 -0.76
C ALA A 67 -5.22 -13.28 -0.50
N GLU A 68 -5.36 -13.72 0.74
CA GLU A 68 -6.51 -14.57 1.13
C GLU A 68 -7.85 -13.86 0.86
N PHE A 69 -7.91 -12.54 1.10
CA PHE A 69 -9.07 -11.73 0.77
C PHE A 69 -9.43 -11.82 -0.72
N PHE A 70 -8.45 -11.69 -1.61
CA PHE A 70 -8.67 -11.82 -3.06
C PHE A 70 -9.18 -13.22 -3.42
N LYS A 71 -8.55 -14.27 -2.90
CA LYS A 71 -8.93 -15.66 -3.18
C LYS A 71 -10.32 -16.01 -2.65
N SER A 72 -10.77 -15.37 -1.58
CA SER A 72 -12.14 -15.54 -1.07
C SER A 72 -13.21 -14.89 -1.95
N ALA A 73 -12.85 -13.81 -2.67
CA ALA A 73 -13.77 -13.06 -3.52
C ALA A 73 -13.77 -13.53 -4.97
N VAL A 74 -12.65 -14.09 -5.46
CA VAL A 74 -12.45 -14.43 -6.88
C VAL A 74 -12.03 -15.89 -7.01
N VAL A 75 -12.87 -16.70 -7.66
CA VAL A 75 -12.55 -18.11 -7.95
C VAL A 75 -11.42 -18.17 -8.99
N ARG A 76 -10.47 -19.09 -8.80
CA ARG A 76 -9.28 -19.23 -9.66
C ARG A 76 -9.61 -19.34 -11.15
N ASP A 77 -10.60 -20.15 -11.51
CA ASP A 77 -10.98 -20.34 -12.91
C ASP A 77 -11.59 -19.07 -13.52
N SER A 78 -12.40 -18.34 -12.75
CA SER A 78 -12.93 -17.03 -13.17
C SER A 78 -11.80 -16.01 -13.36
N TRP A 79 -10.81 -16.01 -12.48
CA TRP A 79 -9.63 -15.16 -12.60
C TRP A 79 -8.86 -15.44 -13.89
N ARG A 80 -8.55 -16.71 -14.16
CA ARG A 80 -7.87 -17.12 -15.39
C ARG A 80 -8.64 -16.69 -16.65
N GLN A 81 -9.95 -16.94 -16.69
CA GLN A 81 -10.80 -16.53 -17.81
C GLN A 81 -10.83 -15.01 -17.99
N THR A 82 -10.91 -14.26 -16.90
CA THR A 82 -10.88 -12.79 -16.93
C THR A 82 -9.57 -12.28 -17.54
N LEU A 83 -8.42 -12.80 -17.10
CA LEU A 83 -7.13 -12.37 -17.66
C LEU A 83 -6.95 -12.82 -19.13
N GLN A 84 -7.47 -13.98 -19.51
CA GLN A 84 -7.49 -14.40 -20.90
C GLN A 84 -8.34 -13.47 -21.77
N ALA A 85 -9.47 -12.99 -21.25
CA ALA A 85 -10.38 -12.11 -21.99
C ALA A 85 -9.89 -10.65 -22.04
N PHE A 86 -9.28 -10.12 -20.99
CA PHE A 86 -8.97 -8.70 -20.88
C PHE A 86 -7.48 -8.36 -20.89
N ARG A 87 -6.60 -9.21 -20.33
CA ARG A 87 -5.16 -8.94 -20.28
C ARG A 87 -4.43 -9.49 -21.49
N SER A 88 -4.73 -10.74 -21.89
CA SER A 88 -4.05 -11.39 -23.04
C SER A 88 -4.16 -10.60 -24.34
N PRO A 89 -5.31 -9.99 -24.73
CA PRO A 89 -5.42 -9.22 -25.96
C PRO A 89 -4.55 -7.97 -26.00
N LEU A 90 -4.09 -7.46 -24.88
CA LEU A 90 -3.18 -6.31 -24.84
C LEU A 90 -1.78 -6.65 -25.36
N GLY A 91 -1.43 -7.92 -25.43
CA GLY A 91 -0.12 -8.40 -25.87
C GLY A 91 0.96 -8.24 -24.79
N LYS A 92 2.22 -8.25 -25.20
CA LYS A 92 3.36 -8.11 -24.28
C LYS A 92 3.44 -6.71 -23.70
N ILE A 93 3.93 -6.64 -22.47
CA ILE A 93 4.29 -5.36 -21.87
C ILE A 93 5.51 -4.77 -22.57
N ILE A 94 5.42 -3.52 -22.99
CA ILE A 94 6.51 -2.76 -23.63
C ILE A 94 7.21 -1.89 -22.61
N SER A 95 6.45 -1.21 -21.76
CA SER A 95 6.99 -0.40 -20.68
C SER A 95 6.02 -0.31 -19.51
N ARG A 96 6.57 -0.19 -18.31
CA ARG A 96 5.82 0.00 -17.07
C ARG A 96 6.63 0.91 -16.15
N LYS A 97 6.03 2.02 -15.72
CA LYS A 97 6.65 2.97 -14.78
C LYS A 97 5.69 3.26 -13.64
N VAL A 98 6.20 3.28 -12.42
CA VAL A 98 5.40 3.67 -11.25
C VAL A 98 4.98 5.13 -11.43
N LYS A 99 3.67 5.36 -11.43
CA LYS A 99 3.05 6.70 -11.44
C LYS A 99 2.83 7.20 -10.03
N SER A 100 2.28 6.36 -9.16
CA SER A 100 2.03 6.70 -7.75
C SER A 100 2.02 5.44 -6.88
N LYS A 101 2.32 5.65 -5.59
CA LYS A 101 2.16 4.67 -4.51
C LYS A 101 1.50 5.38 -3.35
N LYS A 102 0.54 4.76 -2.72
CA LYS A 102 -0.14 5.33 -1.55
C LYS A 102 -0.49 4.24 -0.56
N PHE A 103 0.11 4.34 0.64
CA PHE A 103 -0.30 3.54 1.79
C PHE A 103 -1.66 4.01 2.30
N THR A 104 -2.52 3.09 2.70
CA THR A 104 -3.81 3.37 3.34
C THR A 104 -4.22 2.21 4.25
N THR A 105 -5.04 2.48 5.25
CA THR A 105 -5.59 1.47 6.16
C THR A 105 -7.04 1.12 5.87
N SER A 106 -7.66 1.78 4.89
CA SER A 106 -9.06 1.55 4.50
C SER A 106 -9.22 1.73 3.01
N LEU A 107 -10.01 0.86 2.39
CA LEU A 107 -10.45 0.93 0.99
C LEU A 107 -11.94 0.63 0.92
N PRO A 108 -12.69 1.23 -0.04
CA PRO A 108 -14.09 0.88 -0.26
C PRO A 108 -14.26 -0.62 -0.54
N GLU A 109 -15.28 -1.22 0.04
CA GLU A 109 -15.66 -2.63 -0.17
C GLU A 109 -14.60 -3.67 0.24
N ALA A 110 -13.58 -3.26 0.99
CA ALA A 110 -12.54 -4.13 1.52
C ALA A 110 -12.50 -4.04 3.06
N PRO A 111 -12.06 -5.10 3.77
CA PRO A 111 -11.89 -5.03 5.20
C PRO A 111 -10.82 -4.01 5.59
N ASP A 112 -10.92 -3.44 6.79
CA ASP A 112 -9.84 -2.61 7.34
C ASP A 112 -8.54 -3.42 7.42
N GLY A 113 -7.43 -2.78 7.06
CA GLY A 113 -6.13 -3.43 6.98
C GLY A 113 -5.07 -2.49 6.43
N GLN A 114 -3.90 -3.02 6.12
CA GLN A 114 -2.83 -2.23 5.50
C GLN A 114 -2.79 -2.55 4.00
N TYR A 115 -2.88 -1.50 3.19
CA TYR A 115 -2.89 -1.57 1.73
C TYR A 115 -1.91 -0.58 1.15
N VAL A 116 -1.39 -0.90 -0.03
CA VAL A 116 -0.68 0.07 -0.87
C VAL A 116 -1.32 0.05 -2.25
N VAL A 117 -1.92 1.17 -2.66
CA VAL A 117 -2.45 1.34 -4.01
C VAL A 117 -1.32 1.82 -4.90
N ILE A 118 -0.91 1.01 -5.86
CA ILE A 118 0.17 1.31 -6.80
C ILE A 118 -0.42 1.49 -8.19
N GLN A 119 -0.17 2.64 -8.80
CA GLN A 119 -0.53 2.91 -10.18
C GLN A 119 0.72 2.95 -11.04
N TYR A 120 0.63 2.30 -12.19
CA TYR A 120 1.66 2.33 -13.22
C TYR A 120 1.13 2.98 -14.49
N GLU A 121 1.96 3.76 -15.13
CA GLU A 121 1.81 4.08 -16.55
C GLU A 121 2.39 2.91 -17.34
N ALA A 122 1.55 2.25 -18.12
CA ALA A 122 1.92 1.05 -18.86
C ALA A 122 1.66 1.22 -20.37
N SER A 123 2.48 0.55 -21.17
CA SER A 123 2.30 0.42 -22.60
C SER A 123 2.42 -1.05 -22.97
N PHE A 124 1.48 -1.54 -23.73
CA PHE A 124 1.43 -2.90 -24.26
C PHE A 124 1.53 -2.89 -25.79
N GLU A 125 1.81 -4.03 -26.42
CA GLU A 125 1.87 -4.15 -27.87
C GLU A 125 0.62 -3.59 -28.55
N ASN A 126 -0.58 -3.94 -28.03
CA ASN A 126 -1.87 -3.59 -28.61
C ASN A 126 -2.61 -2.45 -27.88
N LYS A 127 -2.03 -1.87 -26.81
CA LYS A 127 -2.57 -0.72 -26.07
C LYS A 127 -1.42 0.18 -25.63
N LYS A 128 -1.21 1.28 -26.36
CA LYS A 128 -0.04 2.16 -26.16
C LYS A 128 -0.06 2.97 -24.88
N SER A 129 -1.25 3.21 -24.30
CA SER A 129 -1.40 3.97 -23.05
C SER A 129 -2.43 3.29 -22.17
N ALA A 130 -2.04 2.94 -20.95
CA ALA A 130 -2.89 2.36 -19.94
C ALA A 130 -2.45 2.80 -18.55
N ILE A 131 -3.40 2.84 -17.61
CA ILE A 131 -3.12 2.89 -16.19
C ILE A 131 -3.39 1.51 -15.61
N GLU A 132 -2.34 0.88 -15.10
CA GLU A 132 -2.41 -0.43 -14.45
C GLU A 132 -2.35 -0.21 -12.94
N THR A 133 -3.36 -0.67 -12.21
CA THR A 133 -3.43 -0.52 -10.76
C THR A 133 -3.29 -1.87 -10.10
N VAL A 134 -2.33 -1.98 -9.19
CA VAL A 134 -2.10 -3.16 -8.36
C VAL A 134 -2.21 -2.74 -6.91
N THR A 135 -2.95 -3.52 -6.12
CA THR A 135 -3.20 -3.21 -4.71
C THR A 135 -2.73 -4.37 -3.83
N PRO A 136 -1.47 -4.40 -3.38
CA PRO A 136 -1.05 -5.29 -2.32
C PRO A 136 -1.70 -4.93 -0.99
N MET A 137 -1.97 -5.96 -0.17
CA MET A 137 -2.35 -5.84 1.23
C MET A 137 -1.42 -6.65 2.13
N LEU A 138 -1.35 -6.29 3.39
CA LEU A 138 -0.66 -7.07 4.41
C LEU A 138 -1.64 -8.12 4.96
N ASP A 139 -1.40 -9.38 4.65
CA ASP A 139 -2.20 -10.50 5.17
C ASP A 139 -1.95 -10.73 6.67
N LYS A 140 -2.83 -11.51 7.30
CA LYS A 140 -2.78 -11.83 8.74
C LYS A 140 -1.48 -12.52 9.17
N ASP A 141 -0.78 -13.17 8.26
CA ASP A 141 0.52 -13.80 8.50
C ASP A 141 1.72 -12.84 8.37
N GLY A 142 1.45 -11.53 8.22
CA GLY A 142 2.47 -10.49 8.10
C GLY A 142 3.14 -10.41 6.73
N LYS A 143 2.60 -11.06 5.69
CA LYS A 143 3.15 -11.02 4.34
C LYS A 143 2.30 -10.13 3.43
N TRP A 144 2.97 -9.29 2.65
CA TRP A 144 2.32 -8.55 1.58
C TRP A 144 1.94 -9.47 0.43
N ARG A 145 0.68 -9.36 -0.07
CA ARG A 145 0.17 -10.07 -1.25
C ARG A 145 -0.78 -9.19 -2.04
N VAL A 146 -0.88 -9.43 -3.32
CA VAL A 146 -1.82 -8.67 -4.18
C VAL A 146 -3.25 -9.03 -3.83
N SER A 147 -4.07 -8.03 -3.55
CA SER A 147 -5.50 -8.13 -3.25
C SER A 147 -6.40 -7.49 -4.31
N GLY A 148 -5.82 -6.78 -5.28
CA GLY A 148 -6.57 -6.16 -6.35
C GLY A 148 -5.72 -5.86 -7.58
N TYR A 149 -6.33 -5.94 -8.77
CA TYR A 149 -5.70 -5.67 -10.05
C TYR A 149 -6.72 -5.09 -11.03
N TYR A 150 -6.31 -4.02 -11.72
CA TYR A 150 -7.17 -3.33 -12.68
C TYR A 150 -6.36 -2.62 -13.77
N ILE A 151 -6.83 -2.66 -15.02
CA ILE A 151 -6.26 -1.92 -16.15
C ILE A 151 -7.35 -1.02 -16.78
N LYS A 152 -6.99 0.24 -16.99
CA LYS A 152 -7.85 1.24 -17.63
C LYS A 152 -7.20 1.80 -18.89
#